data_bd9183ba468d9543ef5d067bbb933e46
#
_entry.id   bd9183ba468d9543ef5d067bbb933e46
#
_cell.length_a   1.000
_cell.length_b   1.000
_cell.length_c   1.000
_cell.angle_alpha   90.00
_cell.angle_beta   90.00
_cell.angle_gamma   90.00
#
_symmetry.space_group_name_H-M   'P 1'
#
loop_
_entity.id
_entity.type
_entity.pdbx_description
1 polymer ?
#
loop_
_entity_poly.entity_id
_entity_poly.type
_entity_poly.pdbx_seq_one_letter_code
_entity_poly.pdbx_strand_id
1 'polypeptide(L)' 'MKITRDMIISEVLNMDRGTVPIFFRSGLHCLGCAMATTETIEEACAVHGIDCDKLIWELNNFFESKDSPEANA' A
#
# COMPACT_ATOMS: atom_id res chain seq x y z
N MET A 1 11.02 -2.51 7.35
CA MET A 1 10.67 -1.65 6.20
C MET A 1 9.53 -0.72 6.59
N LYS A 2 9.67 0.53 6.31
CA LYS A 2 8.62 1.50 6.64
C LYS A 2 8.05 2.15 5.38
N ILE A 3 6.75 2.03 5.21
CA ILE A 3 6.05 2.64 4.10
C ILE A 3 5.61 4.05 4.51
N THR A 4 5.84 5.01 3.65
CA THR A 4 5.47 6.40 3.89
C THR A 4 4.50 6.87 2.81
N ARG A 5 3.76 7.92 3.12
CA ARG A 5 2.70 8.40 2.23
C ARG A 5 3.23 9.04 0.93
N ASP A 6 4.49 9.40 0.90
CA ASP A 6 5.09 9.99 -0.30
C ASP A 6 5.66 8.95 -1.27
N MET A 7 5.59 7.69 -0.91
CA MET A 7 6.02 6.61 -1.80
C MET A 7 5.02 6.43 -2.93
N ILE A 8 5.54 6.08 -4.10
CA ILE A 8 4.71 5.84 -5.27
C ILE A 8 4.12 4.43 -5.17
N ILE A 9 2.83 4.31 -5.50
CA ILE A 9 2.12 3.03 -5.38
C ILE A 9 2.84 1.91 -6.11
N SER A 10 3.30 2.16 -7.34
CA SER A 10 3.99 1.12 -8.11
C SER A 10 5.26 0.64 -7.42
N GLU A 11 5.94 1.51 -6.71
CA GLU A 11 7.13 1.12 -5.96
C GLU A 11 6.77 0.15 -4.85
N VAL A 12 5.71 0.45 -4.12
CA VAL A 12 5.25 -0.42 -3.04
C VAL A 12 4.79 -1.77 -3.58
N LEU A 13 4.06 -1.76 -4.69
CA LEU A 13 3.61 -3.00 -5.33
C LEU A 13 4.78 -3.87 -5.79
N ASN A 14 5.83 -3.24 -6.28
CA ASN A 14 7.02 -3.97 -6.73
C ASN A 14 7.84 -4.53 -5.56
N MET A 15 7.73 -3.91 -4.40
CA MET A 15 8.40 -4.42 -3.21
C MET A 15 7.81 -5.74 -2.77
N ASP A 16 6.47 -5.86 -2.83
CA ASP A 16 5.80 -7.12 -2.51
C ASP A 16 4.38 -7.09 -3.09
N ARG A 17 4.09 -8.08 -3.92
CA ARG A 17 2.77 -8.20 -4.55
C ARG A 17 1.65 -8.49 -3.55
N GLY A 18 2.00 -8.93 -2.35
CA GLY A 18 1.02 -9.13 -1.29
C GLY A 18 0.34 -7.85 -0.84
N THR A 19 0.86 -6.69 -1.25
CA THR A 19 0.23 -5.41 -0.95
C THR A 19 -1.00 -5.14 -1.83
N VAL A 20 -1.14 -5.85 -2.95
CA VAL A 20 -2.27 -5.63 -3.87
C VAL A 20 -3.63 -5.75 -3.17
N PRO A 21 -3.91 -6.84 -2.42
CA PRO A 21 -5.19 -6.93 -1.72
C PRO A 21 -5.39 -5.84 -0.67
N ILE A 22 -4.32 -5.34 -0.10
CA ILE A 22 -4.42 -4.27 0.89
C ILE A 22 -4.93 -2.99 0.22
N PHE A 23 -4.37 -2.64 -0.92
CA PHE A 23 -4.83 -1.48 -1.69
C PHE A 23 -6.27 -1.66 -2.15
N PHE A 24 -6.64 -2.85 -2.60
CA PHE A 24 -8.00 -3.13 -3.04
C PHE A 24 -9.01 -2.95 -1.90
N ARG A 25 -8.71 -3.49 -0.73
CA ARG A 25 -9.60 -3.36 0.43
C ARG A 25 -9.77 -1.92 0.86
N SER A 26 -8.77 -1.09 0.59
CA SER A 26 -8.81 0.32 0.95
C SER A 26 -9.64 1.15 -0.03
N GLY A 27 -9.96 0.61 -1.18
CA GLY A 27 -10.76 1.29 -2.19
C GLY A 27 -10.02 1.62 -3.47
N LEU A 28 -8.76 1.24 -3.59
CA LEU A 28 -7.96 1.48 -4.78
C LEU A 28 -8.12 0.30 -5.73
N HIS A 29 -9.23 0.33 -6.49
CA HIS A 29 -9.55 -0.79 -7.39
C HIS A 29 -8.90 -0.67 -8.77
N CYS A 30 -8.24 0.43 -9.04
CA CYS A 30 -7.67 0.72 -10.38
C CYS A 30 -6.17 0.47 -10.43
N LEU A 31 -5.68 -0.53 -9.70
CA LEU A 31 -4.24 -0.79 -9.66
C LEU A 31 -3.67 -1.26 -11.00
N GLY A 32 -4.53 -1.72 -11.89
CA GLY A 32 -4.09 -2.08 -13.23
C GLY A 32 -3.95 -0.89 -14.16
N CYS A 33 -4.40 0.28 -13.74
CA CYS A 33 -4.33 1.49 -14.53
C CYS A 33 -2.97 2.16 -14.35
N ALA A 34 -2.31 2.52 -15.46
CA ALA A 34 -0.99 3.14 -15.40
C ALA A 34 -0.99 4.43 -14.58
N MET A 35 -2.07 5.19 -14.66
CA MET A 35 -2.16 6.45 -13.94
C MET A 35 -2.19 6.25 -12.42
N ALA A 36 -2.92 5.25 -11.97
CA ALA A 36 -3.02 4.98 -10.53
C ALA A 36 -1.67 4.58 -9.94
N THR A 37 -0.86 3.86 -10.71
CA THR A 37 0.41 3.37 -10.22
C THR A 37 1.53 4.41 -10.22
N THR A 38 1.33 5.55 -10.87
CA THR A 38 2.32 6.63 -10.87
C THR A 38 2.10 7.66 -9.78
N GLU A 39 0.98 7.55 -9.06
CA GLU A 39 0.69 8.47 -7.96
C GLU A 39 1.30 8.02 -6.66
N THR A 40 1.54 8.99 -5.75
CA THR A 40 1.93 8.63 -4.40
C THR A 40 0.72 8.08 -3.67
N ILE A 41 0.97 7.36 -2.58
CA ILE A 41 -0.11 6.82 -1.76
C ILE A 41 -1.01 7.95 -1.26
N GLU A 42 -0.41 9.06 -0.83
CA GLU A 42 -1.16 10.20 -0.35
C GLU A 42 -2.07 10.80 -1.43
N GLU A 43 -1.54 10.95 -2.63
CA GLU A 43 -2.32 11.50 -3.75
C GLU A 43 -3.51 10.60 -4.06
N ALA A 44 -3.27 9.30 -4.12
CA ALA A 44 -4.33 8.34 -4.41
C ALA A 44 -5.40 8.36 -3.33
N CYS A 45 -5.00 8.45 -2.07
CA CYS A 45 -5.95 8.51 -0.96
C CYS A 45 -6.81 9.76 -1.05
N ALA A 46 -6.22 10.89 -1.42
CA ALA A 46 -6.95 12.14 -1.54
C ALA A 46 -7.99 12.06 -2.66
N VAL A 47 -7.60 11.49 -3.80
CA VAL A 47 -8.50 11.37 -4.95
C VAL A 47 -9.66 10.42 -4.67
N HIS A 48 -9.40 9.32 -3.98
CA HIS A 48 -10.40 8.29 -3.75
C HIS A 48 -11.10 8.40 -2.40
N GLY A 49 -10.78 9.41 -1.59
CA GLY A 49 -11.41 9.59 -0.29
C GLY A 49 -11.06 8.50 0.71
N ILE A 50 -9.84 7.99 0.64
CA ILE A 50 -9.38 6.90 1.49
C ILE A 50 -8.65 7.47 2.71
N ASP A 51 -8.81 6.80 3.86
CA ASP A 51 -8.07 7.16 5.06
C ASP A 51 -6.60 6.76 4.87
N CYS A 52 -5.76 7.75 4.58
CA CYS A 52 -4.36 7.52 4.28
C CYS A 52 -3.61 6.93 5.47
N ASP A 53 -3.87 7.44 6.66
CA ASP A 53 -3.19 6.93 7.86
C ASP A 53 -3.48 5.47 8.09
N LYS A 54 -4.72 5.06 7.89
CA LYS A 54 -5.10 3.67 8.04
C LYS A 54 -4.43 2.78 6.99
N LEU A 55 -4.39 3.24 5.75
CA LEU A 55 -3.74 2.49 4.68
C LEU A 55 -2.24 2.33 4.95
N ILE A 56 -1.58 3.40 5.36
CA ILE A 56 -0.16 3.35 5.69
C ILE A 56 0.08 2.37 6.84
N TRP A 57 -0.78 2.40 7.84
CA TRP A 57 -0.67 1.48 8.98
C TRP A 57 -0.78 0.03 8.53
N GLU A 58 -1.75 -0.26 7.68
CA GLU A 58 -1.95 -1.62 7.19
C GLU A 58 -0.77 -2.11 6.36
N LEU A 59 -0.22 -1.24 5.52
CA LEU A 59 0.96 -1.59 4.72
C LEU A 59 2.17 -1.86 5.60
N ASN A 60 2.41 -0.99 6.58
CA ASN A 60 3.53 -1.20 7.49
C ASN A 60 3.35 -2.46 8.30
N ASN A 61 2.14 -2.73 8.76
CA ASN A 61 1.85 -3.94 9.52
C ASN A 61 2.10 -5.19 8.69
N PHE A 62 1.74 -5.14 7.42
CA PHE A 62 2.00 -6.26 6.50
C PHE A 62 3.49 -6.55 6.38
N PHE A 63 4.29 -5.51 6.14
CA PHE A 63 5.73 -5.70 5.99
C PHE A 63 6.40 -6.12 7.28
N GLU A 64 5.96 -5.57 8.41
CA GLU A 64 6.52 -5.95 9.71
C GLU A 64 6.20 -7.41 10.04
N SER A 65 4.99 -7.84 9.77
CA SER A 65 4.60 -9.24 10.00
C SER A 65 5.39 -10.18 9.11
N LYS A 66 5.63 -9.77 7.88
CA LYS A 66 6.39 -10.58 6.94
C LYS A 66 7.85 -10.71 7.35
N ASP A 67 8.41 -9.64 7.90
CA ASP A 67 9.82 -9.62 8.33
C ASP A 67 10.04 -10.29 9.67
N SER A 68 8.98 -10.53 10.43
CA SER A 68 9.09 -11.12 11.76
C SER A 68 9.06 -12.65 11.70
N PRO A 69 10.08 -13.34 12.23
CA PRO A 69 10.09 -14.80 12.24
C PRO A 69 8.89 -15.40 12.99
N GLU A 70 8.43 -14.75 14.04
CA GLU A 70 7.29 -15.24 14.79
C GLU A 70 6.00 -15.23 13.99
N ALA A 71 5.88 -14.31 13.07
CA ALA A 71 4.67 -14.20 12.23
C ALA A 71 4.51 -15.41 11.30
N ASN A 72 5.58 -16.13 11.05
CA ASN A 72 5.58 -17.28 10.16
C ASN A 72 5.52 -18.61 10.91
N ALA A 73 5.50 -18.56 12.19
CA ALA A 73 5.52 -19.77 13.00
C ALA A 73 4.16 -20.46 13.06
#